data_d6ee4dc59ce95de7b0648ac202a1d3fe
#
_entry.id   d6ee4dc59ce95de7b0648ac202a1d3fe
#
_cell.length_a   1.000
_cell.length_b   1.000
_cell.length_c   1.000
_cell.angle_alpha   90.00
_cell.angle_beta   90.00
_cell.angle_gamma   90.00
#
_symmetry.space_group_name_H-M   'P 1'
#
loop_
_entity.id
_entity.type
_entity.pdbx_description
1 polymer ?
#
loop_
_entity_poly.entity_id
_entity_poly.type
_entity_poly.pdbx_seq_one_letter_code
_entity_poly.pdbx_strand_id
1 'polypeptide(L)'
;MINFLNSPFDIRDSSLLIFMIPPVALTIAGSDSGGGAGIQADLRTFAFHKVHGTSALTCITAQNTLDVTRVDALPPESVAAQMEAVVSDIGVQAAKTGMLLNQGIIAIVAEQIKMLQIPNLVVDPVMVSRTGAQLIDDAAIALLKTALIPLATVLTPNRYEAQILADMPIYTLEDMQIAAQKIYQLGAKAVLVKGGGMAGELRGVDVWWDGQALEILQTEVVDTNNTHGTGCTLSAAIAANLAIGEAALTATRLAKDYVTTALKYALAIGKGQGPIGHFFPLLQSNQ
;
A
#
# COMPACT_ATOMS: atom_id res chain seq x y z
N MET A 1 -13.88 -44.11 -10.35
CA MET A 1 -13.91 -43.28 -11.55
C MET A 1 -14.58 -41.98 -11.18
N ILE A 2 -13.80 -40.94 -10.89
CA ILE A 2 -14.32 -39.62 -10.53
C ILE A 2 -14.49 -38.83 -11.85
N ASN A 3 -15.75 -38.49 -12.14
CA ASN A 3 -16.09 -37.73 -13.36
C ASN A 3 -15.61 -36.27 -13.23
N PHE A 4 -14.56 -35.90 -13.96
CA PHE A 4 -14.06 -34.54 -14.18
C PHE A 4 -14.77 -33.86 -15.36
N LEU A 5 -16.08 -33.83 -15.38
CA LEU A 5 -16.84 -33.19 -16.47
C LEU A 5 -17.82 -32.16 -15.95
N ASN A 6 -17.34 -31.11 -15.27
CA ASN A 6 -18.03 -29.82 -15.13
C ASN A 6 -17.02 -28.77 -14.66
N SER A 7 -16.07 -28.43 -15.57
CA SER A 7 -15.26 -27.22 -15.40
C SER A 7 -16.07 -26.04 -15.96
N PRO A 8 -16.25 -24.95 -15.24
CA PRO A 8 -16.89 -23.74 -15.76
C PRO A 8 -16.06 -22.99 -16.80
N PHE A 9 -14.93 -23.56 -17.25
CA PHE A 9 -14.10 -23.05 -18.32
C PHE A 9 -14.34 -23.86 -19.60
N ASP A 10 -15.45 -23.58 -20.29
CA ASP A 10 -15.67 -24.09 -21.66
C ASP A 10 -14.85 -23.22 -22.65
N ILE A 11 -13.65 -23.70 -22.99
CA ILE A 11 -12.69 -23.05 -23.91
C ILE A 11 -13.14 -23.16 -25.37
N ARG A 12 -14.36 -23.51 -25.68
CA ARG A 12 -14.83 -23.76 -27.05
C ARG A 12 -15.37 -22.55 -27.79
N ASP A 13 -15.45 -21.39 -27.17
CA ASP A 13 -15.78 -20.14 -27.86
C ASP A 13 -14.47 -19.41 -28.23
N SER A 14 -13.86 -19.86 -29.35
CA SER A 14 -12.59 -19.32 -29.87
C SER A 14 -12.77 -18.00 -30.66
N SER A 15 -13.84 -17.27 -30.42
CA SER A 15 -14.03 -15.93 -30.98
C SER A 15 -13.41 -14.87 -30.05
N LEU A 16 -12.15 -14.49 -30.35
CA LEU A 16 -11.41 -13.35 -29.79
C LEU A 16 -11.25 -13.35 -28.26
N LEU A 17 -10.52 -14.29 -27.68
CA LEU A 17 -9.69 -13.96 -26.53
C LEU A 17 -8.63 -12.95 -27.02
N ILE A 18 -8.99 -11.68 -27.09
CA ILE A 18 -8.02 -10.61 -27.02
C ILE A 18 -7.33 -10.83 -25.67
N PHE A 19 -6.12 -11.38 -25.66
CA PHE A 19 -5.28 -11.41 -24.48
C PHE A 19 -4.98 -9.95 -24.15
N MET A 20 -5.86 -9.32 -23.38
CA MET A 20 -5.57 -8.02 -22.81
C MET A 20 -4.38 -8.25 -21.88
N ILE A 21 -3.24 -7.68 -22.23
CA ILE A 21 -2.08 -7.65 -21.35
C ILE A 21 -2.53 -6.94 -20.08
N PRO A 22 -2.54 -7.60 -18.91
CA PRO A 22 -2.98 -6.96 -17.70
C PRO A 22 -2.05 -5.79 -17.34
N PRO A 23 -2.56 -4.73 -16.71
CA PRO A 23 -1.70 -3.71 -16.12
C PRO A 23 -0.73 -4.34 -15.12
N VAL A 24 0.45 -3.76 -14.99
CA VAL A 24 1.51 -4.23 -14.09
C VAL A 24 1.76 -3.20 -12.99
N ALA A 25 1.86 -3.65 -11.75
CA ALA A 25 2.26 -2.82 -10.62
C ALA A 25 3.45 -3.43 -9.87
N LEU A 26 4.38 -2.58 -9.41
CA LEU A 26 5.55 -2.97 -8.64
C LEU A 26 5.36 -2.60 -7.16
N THR A 27 5.52 -3.55 -6.25
CA THR A 27 5.70 -3.24 -4.82
C THR A 27 7.18 -3.27 -4.46
N ILE A 28 7.64 -2.22 -3.76
CA ILE A 28 9.00 -2.08 -3.23
C ILE A 28 8.87 -2.03 -1.71
N ALA A 29 9.00 -3.18 -1.05
CA ALA A 29 8.70 -3.29 0.36
C ALA A 29 9.33 -4.52 1.02
N GLY A 30 9.25 -4.59 2.34
CA GLY A 30 9.64 -5.76 3.10
C GLY A 30 8.69 -6.94 2.96
N SER A 31 9.21 -8.13 3.21
CA SER A 31 8.45 -9.38 3.25
C SER A 31 7.93 -9.64 4.66
N ASP A 32 6.63 -9.89 4.81
CA ASP A 32 5.99 -10.36 6.03
C ASP A 32 5.78 -11.88 5.96
N SER A 33 6.56 -12.65 6.74
CA SER A 33 6.44 -14.12 6.76
C SER A 33 5.07 -14.62 7.24
N GLY A 34 4.35 -13.83 8.06
CA GLY A 34 2.98 -14.10 8.48
C GLY A 34 1.95 -13.84 7.37
N GLY A 35 2.36 -13.16 6.30
CA GLY A 35 1.59 -12.97 5.09
C GLY A 35 0.46 -11.94 5.20
N GLY A 36 0.34 -11.20 6.30
CA GLY A 36 -0.75 -10.24 6.51
C GLY A 36 -0.47 -8.83 5.97
N ALA A 37 0.80 -8.47 5.81
CA ALA A 37 1.27 -7.16 5.37
C ALA A 37 2.39 -7.31 4.33
N GLY A 38 3.16 -6.23 4.10
CA GLY A 38 4.31 -6.22 3.20
C GLY A 38 3.96 -6.65 1.78
N ILE A 39 4.97 -7.15 1.05
CA ILE A 39 4.77 -7.57 -0.35
C ILE A 39 3.67 -8.64 -0.50
N GLN A 40 3.43 -9.46 0.52
CA GLN A 40 2.41 -10.51 0.47
C GLN A 40 0.99 -9.93 0.41
N ALA A 41 0.71 -8.91 1.19
CA ALA A 41 -0.56 -8.18 1.13
C ALA A 41 -0.68 -7.41 -0.19
N ASP A 42 0.40 -6.79 -0.64
CA ASP A 42 0.43 -5.98 -1.86
C ASP A 42 0.16 -6.85 -3.09
N LEU A 43 0.85 -7.98 -3.25
CA LEU A 43 0.68 -8.88 -4.40
C LEU A 43 -0.73 -9.50 -4.44
N ARG A 44 -1.31 -9.87 -3.27
CA ARG A 44 -2.71 -10.30 -3.21
C ARG A 44 -3.66 -9.19 -3.65
N THR A 45 -3.43 -7.97 -3.17
CA THR A 45 -4.25 -6.82 -3.54
C THR A 45 -4.19 -6.57 -5.04
N PHE A 46 -3.01 -6.59 -5.64
CA PHE A 46 -2.86 -6.47 -7.09
C PHE A 46 -3.62 -7.55 -7.84
N ALA A 47 -3.49 -8.82 -7.43
CA ALA A 47 -4.17 -9.93 -8.06
C ALA A 47 -5.71 -9.79 -8.03
N PHE A 48 -6.29 -9.36 -6.91
CA PHE A 48 -7.73 -9.15 -6.80
C PHE A 48 -8.23 -7.91 -7.54
N HIS A 49 -7.33 -6.98 -7.90
CA HIS A 49 -7.61 -5.88 -8.83
C HIS A 49 -7.32 -6.24 -10.29
N LYS A 50 -7.00 -7.50 -10.60
CA LYS A 50 -6.64 -7.97 -11.96
C LYS A 50 -5.40 -7.26 -12.53
N VAL A 51 -4.47 -6.87 -11.66
CA VAL A 51 -3.18 -6.26 -11.96
C VAL A 51 -2.10 -7.31 -11.75
N HIS A 52 -1.18 -7.46 -12.70
CA HIS A 52 -0.02 -8.32 -12.52
C HIS A 52 0.93 -7.67 -11.51
N GLY A 53 1.11 -8.34 -10.37
CA GLY A 53 1.96 -7.84 -9.29
C GLY A 53 3.41 -8.30 -9.45
N THR A 54 4.34 -7.37 -9.46
CA THR A 54 5.79 -7.60 -9.36
C THR A 54 6.33 -7.06 -8.04
N SER A 55 7.53 -7.47 -7.62
CA SER A 55 8.08 -7.06 -6.33
C SER A 55 9.59 -6.82 -6.37
N ALA A 56 10.04 -5.84 -5.57
CA ALA A 56 11.42 -5.65 -5.17
C ALA A 56 11.47 -5.67 -3.64
N LEU A 57 12.11 -6.70 -3.07
CA LEU A 57 12.22 -6.86 -1.63
C LEU A 57 13.28 -5.92 -1.05
N THR A 58 12.93 -5.23 0.05
CA THR A 58 13.83 -4.36 0.80
C THR A 58 14.40 -5.05 2.04
N CYS A 59 13.62 -5.90 2.66
CA CYS A 59 14.01 -6.69 3.83
C CYS A 59 13.13 -7.94 3.96
N ILE A 60 13.60 -8.87 4.79
CA ILE A 60 12.85 -10.08 5.16
C ILE A 60 12.56 -10.01 6.65
N THR A 61 11.33 -10.28 7.08
CA THR A 61 10.98 -10.35 8.48
C THR A 61 10.62 -11.76 8.91
N ALA A 62 11.03 -12.15 10.12
CA ALA A 62 10.41 -13.24 10.84
C ALA A 62 9.29 -12.66 11.69
N GLN A 63 8.10 -12.68 11.16
CA GLN A 63 6.91 -12.01 11.69
C GLN A 63 5.73 -12.97 11.74
N ASN A 64 4.90 -12.80 12.75
CA ASN A 64 3.62 -13.50 12.91
C ASN A 64 2.54 -12.52 13.42
N THR A 65 1.40 -13.01 13.89
CA THR A 65 0.30 -12.15 14.37
C THR A 65 0.59 -11.47 15.71
N LEU A 66 1.62 -11.87 16.44
CA LEU A 66 1.99 -11.34 17.75
C LEU A 66 3.12 -10.32 17.64
N ASP A 67 4.19 -10.64 16.89
CA ASP A 67 5.43 -9.86 16.93
C ASP A 67 6.28 -10.03 15.65
N VAL A 68 7.28 -9.15 15.53
CA VAL A 68 8.39 -9.21 14.57
C VAL A 68 9.66 -9.57 15.33
N THR A 69 10.10 -10.83 15.24
CA THR A 69 11.22 -11.34 16.02
C THR A 69 12.58 -11.11 15.34
N ARG A 70 12.60 -10.87 14.03
CA ARG A 70 13.82 -10.60 13.27
C ARG A 70 13.52 -9.79 12.01
N VAL A 71 14.45 -8.90 11.65
CA VAL A 71 14.42 -8.13 10.40
C VAL A 71 15.81 -8.20 9.77
N ASP A 72 15.90 -8.69 8.55
CA ASP A 72 17.14 -8.75 7.77
C ASP A 72 17.01 -7.81 6.55
N ALA A 73 17.74 -6.70 6.56
CA ALA A 73 17.80 -5.78 5.44
C ALA A 73 18.50 -6.43 4.23
N LEU A 74 18.00 -6.22 3.04
CA LEU A 74 18.75 -6.54 1.83
C LEU A 74 19.73 -5.41 1.49
N PRO A 75 20.85 -5.72 0.82
CA PRO A 75 21.75 -4.70 0.31
C PRO A 75 21.04 -3.76 -0.66
N PRO A 76 21.27 -2.42 -0.61
CA PRO A 76 20.62 -1.47 -1.51
C PRO A 76 20.79 -1.83 -3.00
N GLU A 77 21.96 -2.32 -3.40
CA GLU A 77 22.24 -2.77 -4.76
C GLU A 77 21.39 -3.97 -5.18
N SER A 78 21.01 -4.83 -4.25
CA SER A 78 20.10 -5.94 -4.53
C SER A 78 18.66 -5.44 -4.77
N VAL A 79 18.26 -4.37 -4.07
CA VAL A 79 16.95 -3.73 -4.32
C VAL A 79 16.93 -3.08 -5.70
N ALA A 80 17.98 -2.34 -6.05
CA ALA A 80 18.13 -1.72 -7.36
C ALA A 80 18.06 -2.75 -8.49
N ALA A 81 18.82 -3.84 -8.38
CA ALA A 81 18.85 -4.91 -9.39
C ALA A 81 17.47 -5.55 -9.61
N GLN A 82 16.67 -5.74 -8.53
CA GLN A 82 15.30 -6.25 -8.66
C GLN A 82 14.39 -5.26 -9.41
N MET A 83 14.48 -3.96 -9.08
CA MET A 83 13.70 -2.91 -9.75
C MET A 83 14.07 -2.83 -11.25
N GLU A 84 15.36 -2.82 -11.56
CA GLU A 84 15.85 -2.77 -12.93
C GLU A 84 15.40 -4.00 -13.74
N ALA A 85 15.54 -5.21 -13.21
CA ALA A 85 15.13 -6.44 -13.87
C ALA A 85 13.63 -6.44 -14.23
N VAL A 86 12.77 -5.95 -13.31
CA VAL A 86 11.32 -5.87 -13.53
C VAL A 86 10.99 -4.80 -14.57
N VAL A 87 11.52 -3.59 -14.41
CA VAL A 87 11.09 -2.45 -15.22
C VAL A 87 11.64 -2.52 -16.63
N SER A 88 12.88 -3.04 -16.82
CA SER A 88 13.52 -3.10 -18.13
C SER A 88 12.90 -4.15 -19.08
N ASP A 89 12.29 -5.20 -18.55
CA ASP A 89 11.70 -6.29 -19.33
C ASP A 89 10.17 -6.24 -19.32
N ILE A 90 9.57 -6.21 -18.13
CA ILE A 90 8.12 -6.31 -17.95
C ILE A 90 7.46 -4.93 -18.09
N GLY A 91 8.10 -3.88 -17.57
CA GLY A 91 7.52 -2.55 -17.44
C GLY A 91 6.47 -2.47 -16.32
N VAL A 92 6.14 -1.25 -15.90
CA VAL A 92 5.13 -1.03 -14.84
C VAL A 92 4.30 0.24 -15.14
N GLN A 93 3.01 0.22 -14.82
CA GLN A 93 2.12 1.38 -14.94
C GLN A 93 2.00 2.14 -13.61
N ALA A 94 2.27 1.48 -12.49
CA ALA A 94 2.31 2.10 -11.17
C ALA A 94 3.29 1.35 -10.26
N ALA A 95 3.76 2.03 -9.22
CA ALA A 95 4.53 1.39 -8.16
C ALA A 95 4.05 1.87 -6.79
N LYS A 96 4.35 1.06 -5.78
CA LYS A 96 4.11 1.39 -4.37
C LYS A 96 5.37 1.13 -3.56
N THR A 97 5.75 2.05 -2.67
CA THR A 97 6.74 1.77 -1.63
C THR A 97 6.05 1.48 -0.30
N GLY A 98 6.58 0.49 0.43
CA GLY A 98 6.21 0.20 1.82
C GLY A 98 7.41 0.42 2.74
N MET A 99 7.70 -0.54 3.64
CA MET A 99 8.83 -0.45 4.55
C MET A 99 10.17 -0.52 3.79
N LEU A 100 10.93 0.57 3.81
CA LEU A 100 12.25 0.70 3.17
C LEU A 100 13.41 0.55 4.15
N LEU A 101 13.11 0.56 5.45
CA LEU A 101 13.95 0.21 6.59
C LEU A 101 15.09 1.18 6.91
N ASN A 102 15.91 1.62 5.94
CA ASN A 102 17.11 2.43 6.21
C ASN A 102 17.44 3.42 5.09
N GLN A 103 18.37 4.33 5.38
CA GLN A 103 18.79 5.39 4.46
C GLN A 103 19.30 4.86 3.12
N GLY A 104 20.11 3.79 3.12
CA GLY A 104 20.69 3.23 1.90
C GLY A 104 19.63 2.74 0.93
N ILE A 105 18.61 2.05 1.45
CA ILE A 105 17.49 1.56 0.63
C ILE A 105 16.60 2.72 0.17
N ILE A 106 16.31 3.71 1.03
CA ILE A 106 15.53 4.90 0.62
C ILE A 106 16.24 5.65 -0.50
N ALA A 107 17.57 5.86 -0.38
CA ALA A 107 18.36 6.56 -1.39
C ALA A 107 18.29 5.86 -2.75
N ILE A 108 18.62 4.56 -2.77
CA ILE A 108 18.65 3.81 -4.02
C ILE A 108 17.27 3.67 -4.66
N VAL A 109 16.21 3.48 -3.87
CA VAL A 109 14.83 3.43 -4.38
C VAL A 109 14.43 4.76 -5.01
N ALA A 110 14.73 5.90 -4.37
CA ALA A 110 14.43 7.22 -4.93
C ALA A 110 15.23 7.48 -6.23
N GLU A 111 16.49 7.04 -6.29
CA GLU A 111 17.31 7.10 -7.49
C GLU A 111 16.73 6.23 -8.63
N GLN A 112 16.44 4.97 -8.35
CA GLN A 112 15.90 4.03 -9.32
C GLN A 112 14.53 4.48 -9.88
N ILE A 113 13.65 5.02 -9.04
CA ILE A 113 12.36 5.56 -9.49
C ILE A 113 12.57 6.65 -10.55
N LYS A 114 13.55 7.55 -10.36
CA LYS A 114 13.88 8.61 -11.32
C LYS A 114 14.52 8.05 -12.59
N MET A 115 15.52 7.19 -12.44
CA MET A 115 16.27 6.61 -13.57
C MET A 115 15.38 5.75 -14.46
N LEU A 116 14.54 4.93 -13.87
CA LEU A 116 13.64 4.02 -14.59
C LEU A 116 12.33 4.71 -15.01
N GLN A 117 12.15 5.99 -14.66
CA GLN A 117 10.97 6.79 -14.98
C GLN A 117 9.66 6.10 -14.58
N ILE A 118 9.63 5.48 -13.39
CA ILE A 118 8.46 4.75 -12.90
C ILE A 118 7.28 5.71 -12.73
N PRO A 119 6.16 5.50 -13.45
CA PRO A 119 4.99 6.38 -13.33
C PRO A 119 4.18 6.04 -12.07
N ASN A 120 3.29 6.95 -11.66
CA ASN A 120 2.24 6.70 -10.67
C ASN A 120 2.75 6.04 -9.37
N LEU A 121 3.66 6.72 -8.67
CA LEU A 121 4.22 6.24 -7.42
C LEU A 121 3.26 6.49 -6.24
N VAL A 122 2.90 5.45 -5.49
CA VAL A 122 2.25 5.55 -4.18
C VAL A 122 3.30 5.34 -3.09
N VAL A 123 3.48 6.32 -2.22
CA VAL A 123 4.40 6.22 -1.07
C VAL A 123 3.60 5.98 0.20
N ASP A 124 3.71 4.76 0.77
CA ASP A 124 3.29 4.49 2.14
C ASP A 124 4.51 4.72 3.04
N PRO A 125 4.56 5.85 3.80
CA PRO A 125 5.78 6.28 4.48
C PRO A 125 5.94 5.55 5.82
N VAL A 126 6.18 4.24 5.77
CA VAL A 126 6.29 3.38 6.96
C VAL A 126 7.50 3.81 7.80
N MET A 127 7.25 4.66 8.80
CA MET A 127 8.24 5.19 9.74
C MET A 127 8.01 4.71 11.16
N VAL A 128 6.79 4.33 11.49
CA VAL A 128 6.41 3.91 12.83
C VAL A 128 5.63 2.59 12.79
N SER A 129 5.80 1.81 13.85
CA SER A 129 4.99 0.62 14.06
C SER A 129 3.52 1.01 14.35
N ARG A 130 2.64 0.04 14.37
CA ARG A 130 1.23 0.24 14.73
C ARG A 130 1.02 0.78 16.16
N THR A 131 1.99 0.54 17.05
CA THR A 131 2.01 1.03 18.42
C THR A 131 2.66 2.40 18.57
N GLY A 132 3.14 3.01 17.45
CA GLY A 132 3.79 4.31 17.43
C GLY A 132 5.30 4.26 17.69
N ALA A 133 5.90 3.08 17.84
CA ALA A 133 7.35 2.97 17.96
C ALA A 133 8.03 3.30 16.63
N GLN A 134 9.05 4.17 16.66
CA GLN A 134 9.81 4.55 15.47
C GLN A 134 10.60 3.35 14.93
N LEU A 135 10.49 3.10 13.64
CA LEU A 135 11.09 1.97 12.91
C LEU A 135 12.35 2.36 12.14
N ILE A 136 12.51 3.64 11.80
CA ILE A 136 13.64 4.19 11.05
C ILE A 136 14.20 5.41 11.78
N ASP A 137 15.49 5.68 11.60
CA ASP A 137 16.16 6.81 12.25
C ASP A 137 15.77 8.17 11.63
N ASP A 138 16.11 9.26 12.32
CA ASP A 138 15.77 10.63 11.91
C ASP A 138 16.43 11.02 10.57
N ALA A 139 17.60 10.49 10.28
CA ALA A 139 18.28 10.73 9.02
C ALA A 139 17.57 10.02 7.85
N ALA A 140 17.04 8.83 8.08
CA ALA A 140 16.19 8.15 7.11
C ALA A 140 14.87 8.90 6.89
N ILE A 141 14.25 9.46 7.95
CA ILE A 141 13.07 10.33 7.84
C ILE A 141 13.38 11.57 7.01
N ALA A 142 14.51 12.23 7.27
CA ALA A 142 14.93 13.40 6.50
C ALA A 142 15.14 13.08 5.02
N LEU A 143 15.74 11.93 4.71
CA LEU A 143 15.93 11.48 3.33
C LEU A 143 14.61 11.12 2.66
N LEU A 144 13.70 10.48 3.37
CA LEU A 144 12.35 10.19 2.88
C LEU A 144 11.61 11.49 2.49
N LYS A 145 11.70 12.54 3.35
CA LYS A 145 11.10 13.87 3.08
C LYS A 145 11.70 14.54 1.85
N THR A 146 13.00 14.43 1.64
CA THR A 146 13.72 15.21 0.61
C THR A 146 13.91 14.48 -0.72
N ALA A 147 13.98 13.14 -0.70
CA ALA A 147 14.32 12.36 -1.88
C ALA A 147 13.14 11.55 -2.45
N LEU A 148 12.29 10.96 -1.61
CA LEU A 148 11.25 10.04 -2.05
C LEU A 148 9.86 10.70 -2.12
N ILE A 149 9.45 11.44 -1.09
CA ILE A 149 8.12 12.09 -1.04
C ILE A 149 7.87 13.00 -2.24
N PRO A 150 8.84 13.79 -2.75
CA PRO A 150 8.62 14.62 -3.94
C PRO A 150 8.31 13.84 -5.22
N LEU A 151 8.54 12.52 -5.24
CA LEU A 151 8.24 11.65 -6.37
C LEU A 151 6.83 11.04 -6.30
N ALA A 152 6.15 11.17 -5.15
CA ALA A 152 4.87 10.53 -4.92
C ALA A 152 3.75 11.15 -5.75
N THR A 153 2.99 10.31 -6.45
CA THR A 153 1.67 10.66 -6.99
C THR A 153 0.66 10.73 -5.85
N VAL A 154 0.71 9.76 -4.92
CA VAL A 154 -0.09 9.77 -3.69
C VAL A 154 0.79 9.37 -2.50
N LEU A 155 0.80 10.18 -1.46
CA LEU A 155 1.46 9.89 -0.18
C LEU A 155 0.39 9.53 0.86
N THR A 156 0.57 8.41 1.58
CA THR A 156 -0.48 7.86 2.45
C THR A 156 -0.06 7.71 3.93
N PRO A 157 0.32 8.79 4.64
CA PRO A 157 0.72 8.71 6.04
C PRO A 157 -0.47 8.35 6.95
N ASN A 158 -0.24 7.48 7.94
CA ASN A 158 -1.14 7.36 9.08
C ASN A 158 -1.01 8.58 10.02
N ARG A 159 -1.85 8.67 11.07
CA ARG A 159 -1.82 9.78 12.00
C ARG A 159 -0.43 10.05 12.59
N TYR A 160 0.27 9.00 13.04
CA TYR A 160 1.59 9.17 13.67
C TYR A 160 2.66 9.63 12.67
N GLU A 161 2.64 9.07 11.49
CA GLU A 161 3.51 9.48 10.38
C GLU A 161 3.20 10.91 9.94
N ALA A 162 1.92 11.27 9.87
CA ALA A 162 1.50 12.62 9.53
C ALA A 162 1.95 13.65 10.58
N GLN A 163 1.93 13.32 11.87
CA GLN A 163 2.47 14.18 12.93
C GLN A 163 3.98 14.45 12.74
N ILE A 164 4.76 13.42 12.38
CA ILE A 164 6.19 13.56 12.11
C ILE A 164 6.43 14.39 10.84
N LEU A 165 5.67 14.14 9.77
CA LEU A 165 5.84 14.83 8.50
C LEU A 165 5.44 16.29 8.56
N ALA A 166 4.33 16.60 9.25
CA ALA A 166 3.79 17.95 9.40
C ALA A 166 4.41 18.75 10.55
N ASP A 167 5.19 18.09 11.42
CA ASP A 167 5.73 18.66 12.66
C ASP A 167 4.64 19.36 13.48
N MET A 168 3.57 18.58 13.80
CA MET A 168 2.46 19.06 14.64
C MET A 168 1.65 17.88 15.21
N PRO A 169 1.01 18.07 16.37
CA PRO A 169 0.07 17.08 16.90
C PRO A 169 -1.20 17.02 16.03
N ILE A 170 -1.86 15.85 16.01
CA ILE A 170 -3.11 15.63 15.27
C ILE A 170 -4.11 14.94 16.22
N TYR A 171 -5.17 15.67 16.58
CA TYR A 171 -6.23 15.20 17.45
C TYR A 171 -7.63 15.39 16.85
N THR A 172 -7.80 16.36 15.95
CA THR A 172 -9.07 16.76 15.36
C THR A 172 -9.06 16.57 13.84
N LEU A 173 -10.23 16.67 13.22
CA LEU A 173 -10.36 16.68 11.76
C LEU A 173 -9.64 17.89 11.15
N GLU A 174 -9.73 19.05 11.80
CA GLU A 174 -9.03 20.26 11.36
C GLU A 174 -7.51 20.08 11.39
N ASP A 175 -6.96 19.43 12.44
CA ASP A 175 -5.54 19.09 12.47
C ASP A 175 -5.13 18.18 11.32
N MET A 176 -5.97 17.20 10.95
CA MET A 176 -5.71 16.32 9.79
C MET A 176 -5.69 17.12 8.48
N GLN A 177 -6.59 18.09 8.33
CA GLN A 177 -6.65 18.95 7.14
C GLN A 177 -5.41 19.85 7.04
N ILE A 178 -5.02 20.48 8.15
CA ILE A 178 -3.80 21.31 8.22
C ILE A 178 -2.55 20.44 7.95
N ALA A 179 -2.49 19.25 8.55
CA ALA A 179 -1.37 18.33 8.32
C ALA A 179 -1.28 17.89 6.86
N ALA A 180 -2.39 17.57 6.20
CA ALA A 180 -2.41 17.21 4.78
C ALA A 180 -1.85 18.34 3.91
N GLN A 181 -2.25 19.61 4.17
CA GLN A 181 -1.76 20.78 3.45
C GLN A 181 -0.26 21.02 3.69
N LYS A 182 0.22 20.90 4.94
CA LYS A 182 1.65 21.03 5.27
C LYS A 182 2.49 19.93 4.61
N ILE A 183 2.03 18.68 4.66
CA ILE A 183 2.72 17.54 4.06
C ILE A 183 2.79 17.66 2.54
N TYR A 184 1.75 18.20 1.90
CA TYR A 184 1.74 18.49 0.47
C TYR A 184 2.90 19.40 0.06
N GLN A 185 3.32 20.35 0.89
CA GLN A 185 4.47 21.22 0.62
C GLN A 185 5.81 20.46 0.56
N LEU A 186 5.86 19.20 0.99
CA LEU A 186 7.03 18.33 0.80
C LEU A 186 7.16 17.85 -0.66
N GLY A 187 6.20 18.15 -1.54
CA GLY A 187 6.30 17.93 -2.98
C GLY A 187 5.53 16.72 -3.55
N ALA A 188 4.79 15.99 -2.74
CA ALA A 188 3.87 14.95 -3.24
C ALA A 188 2.73 15.59 -4.07
N LYS A 189 2.24 14.92 -5.13
CA LYS A 189 1.13 15.44 -5.95
C LYS A 189 -0.22 15.37 -5.23
N ALA A 190 -0.37 14.45 -4.28
CA ALA A 190 -1.52 14.36 -3.40
C ALA A 190 -1.15 13.68 -2.08
N VAL A 191 -1.88 14.00 -1.02
CA VAL A 191 -1.68 13.46 0.33
C VAL A 191 -2.99 12.90 0.86
N LEU A 192 -2.95 11.68 1.40
CA LEU A 192 -4.05 11.04 2.12
C LEU A 192 -3.63 10.81 3.57
N VAL A 193 -4.05 11.69 4.48
CA VAL A 193 -3.85 11.47 5.92
C VAL A 193 -4.88 10.46 6.43
N LYS A 194 -4.40 9.29 6.87
CA LYS A 194 -5.26 8.17 7.30
C LYS A 194 -5.71 8.34 8.75
N GLY A 195 -7.02 8.28 8.98
CA GLY A 195 -7.62 8.40 10.31
C GLY A 195 -7.89 7.07 11.02
N GLY A 196 -7.37 5.95 10.51
CA GLY A 196 -7.55 4.63 11.15
C GLY A 196 -7.00 4.55 12.58
N GLY A 197 -6.04 5.41 12.94
CA GLY A 197 -5.49 5.56 14.30
C GLY A 197 -6.17 6.66 15.14
N MET A 198 -7.21 7.30 14.65
CA MET A 198 -8.02 8.27 15.40
C MET A 198 -9.01 7.55 16.31
N ALA A 199 -9.52 8.26 17.31
CA ALA A 199 -10.52 7.77 18.25
C ALA A 199 -11.93 8.29 17.92
N GLY A 200 -12.96 7.65 18.45
CA GLY A 200 -14.35 8.08 18.33
C GLY A 200 -14.84 8.18 16.89
N GLU A 201 -15.56 9.25 16.58
CA GLU A 201 -16.18 9.49 15.26
C GLU A 201 -15.17 9.69 14.14
N LEU A 202 -13.91 10.02 14.47
CA LEU A 202 -12.84 10.19 13.47
C LEU A 202 -12.14 8.88 13.09
N ARG A 203 -12.47 7.77 13.75
CA ARG A 203 -11.90 6.47 13.40
C ARG A 203 -12.32 6.09 11.97
N GLY A 204 -11.33 5.92 11.09
CA GLY A 204 -11.56 5.58 9.69
C GLY A 204 -11.98 6.74 8.78
N VAL A 205 -11.96 7.98 9.29
CA VAL A 205 -12.08 9.19 8.47
C VAL A 205 -10.70 9.54 7.94
N ASP A 206 -10.54 9.61 6.62
CA ASP A 206 -9.29 10.01 5.98
C ASP A 206 -9.44 11.37 5.31
N VAL A 207 -8.37 12.15 5.25
CA VAL A 207 -8.35 13.47 4.64
C VAL A 207 -7.43 13.45 3.41
N TRP A 208 -8.01 13.80 2.26
CA TRP A 208 -7.32 13.99 0.99
C TRP A 208 -7.02 15.46 0.74
N TRP A 209 -5.84 15.75 0.20
CA TRP A 209 -5.46 17.06 -0.33
C TRP A 209 -4.54 16.91 -1.56
N ASP A 210 -4.87 17.56 -2.68
CA ASP A 210 -4.08 17.54 -3.93
C ASP A 210 -3.62 18.93 -4.39
N GLY A 211 -3.71 19.93 -3.51
CA GLY A 211 -3.41 21.31 -3.84
C GLY A 211 -4.61 22.11 -4.35
N GLN A 212 -5.71 21.45 -4.69
CA GLN A 212 -6.94 22.08 -5.20
C GLN A 212 -8.18 21.64 -4.42
N ALA A 213 -8.35 20.33 -4.25
CA ALA A 213 -9.51 19.74 -3.59
C ALA A 213 -9.14 19.18 -2.21
N LEU A 214 -9.87 19.63 -1.18
CA LEU A 214 -9.89 19.00 0.14
C LEU A 214 -11.12 18.10 0.21
N GLU A 215 -10.86 16.79 0.41
CA GLU A 215 -11.93 15.80 0.50
C GLU A 215 -11.84 15.02 1.81
N ILE A 216 -12.99 14.75 2.40
CA ILE A 216 -13.12 13.87 3.58
C ILE A 216 -13.66 12.54 3.07
N LEU A 217 -12.84 11.50 3.19
CA LEU A 217 -13.19 10.17 2.78
C LEU A 217 -13.61 9.36 4.00
N GLN A 218 -14.87 8.97 4.03
CA GLN A 218 -15.44 8.21 5.14
C GLN A 218 -16.14 6.96 4.60
N THR A 219 -15.94 5.85 5.29
CA THR A 219 -16.66 4.59 5.08
C THR A 219 -17.21 4.12 6.43
N GLU A 220 -18.04 3.09 6.43
CA GLU A 220 -18.48 2.50 7.68
C GLU A 220 -17.32 2.00 8.54
N VAL A 221 -17.45 2.13 9.84
CA VAL A 221 -16.47 1.62 10.80
C VAL A 221 -16.72 0.13 11.01
N VAL A 222 -15.76 -0.69 10.66
CA VAL A 222 -15.81 -2.14 10.92
C VAL A 222 -15.20 -2.41 12.30
N ASP A 223 -15.98 -3.00 13.18
CA ASP A 223 -15.51 -3.36 14.52
C ASP A 223 -14.80 -4.73 14.48
N THR A 224 -13.49 -4.68 14.36
CA THR A 224 -12.62 -5.86 14.35
C THR A 224 -11.25 -5.53 14.92
N ASN A 225 -10.66 -6.49 15.61
CA ASN A 225 -9.26 -6.43 16.07
C ASN A 225 -8.28 -6.92 14.98
N ASN A 226 -8.77 -7.61 13.94
CA ASN A 226 -7.97 -8.20 12.88
C ASN A 226 -7.74 -7.18 11.77
N THR A 227 -6.83 -6.24 11.99
CA THR A 227 -6.57 -5.10 11.10
C THR A 227 -5.16 -5.13 10.51
N HIS A 228 -4.43 -6.25 10.64
CA HIS A 228 -3.06 -6.35 10.14
C HIS A 228 -3.03 -6.25 8.62
N GLY A 229 -2.14 -5.40 8.09
CA GLY A 229 -1.99 -5.15 6.66
C GLY A 229 -2.93 -4.12 6.04
N THR A 230 -3.84 -3.49 6.81
CA THR A 230 -4.78 -2.47 6.30
C THR A 230 -4.06 -1.35 5.52
N GLY A 231 -2.96 -0.79 6.08
CA GLY A 231 -2.20 0.29 5.42
C GLY A 231 -1.55 -0.16 4.12
N CYS A 232 -0.85 -1.31 4.15
CA CYS A 232 -0.24 -1.91 2.96
C CYS A 232 -1.28 -2.17 1.87
N THR A 233 -2.42 -2.75 2.24
CA THR A 233 -3.52 -3.02 1.29
C THR A 233 -4.09 -1.74 0.69
N LEU A 234 -4.27 -0.68 1.49
CA LEU A 234 -4.77 0.61 0.99
C LEU A 234 -3.83 1.18 -0.07
N SER A 235 -2.54 1.31 0.26
CA SER A 235 -1.54 1.86 -0.67
C SER A 235 -1.35 0.98 -1.92
N ALA A 236 -1.43 -0.35 -1.79
CA ALA A 236 -1.39 -1.27 -2.92
C ALA A 236 -2.65 -1.17 -3.79
N ALA A 237 -3.84 -1.05 -3.20
CA ALA A 237 -5.08 -0.87 -3.94
C ALA A 237 -5.11 0.47 -4.70
N ILE A 238 -4.57 1.55 -4.11
CA ILE A 238 -4.39 2.82 -4.83
C ILE A 238 -3.46 2.61 -6.03
N ALA A 239 -2.31 1.95 -5.84
CA ALA A 239 -1.37 1.67 -6.93
C ALA A 239 -1.99 0.80 -8.02
N ALA A 240 -2.79 -0.21 -7.66
CA ALA A 240 -3.50 -1.05 -8.61
C ALA A 240 -4.50 -0.24 -9.45
N ASN A 241 -5.30 0.61 -8.82
CA ASN A 241 -6.26 1.44 -9.55
C ASN A 241 -5.57 2.50 -10.43
N LEU A 242 -4.44 3.06 -10.00
CA LEU A 242 -3.60 3.93 -10.85
C LEU A 242 -3.02 3.16 -12.05
N ALA A 243 -2.61 1.90 -11.86
CA ALA A 243 -2.10 1.05 -12.95
C ALA A 243 -3.19 0.75 -14.00
N ILE A 244 -4.45 0.65 -13.57
CA ILE A 244 -5.61 0.47 -14.46
C ILE A 244 -5.94 1.77 -15.23
N GLY A 245 -5.49 2.94 -14.75
CA GLY A 245 -5.69 4.24 -15.38
C GLY A 245 -6.68 5.16 -14.67
N GLU A 246 -7.08 4.82 -13.45
CA GLU A 246 -7.97 5.68 -12.65
C GLU A 246 -7.25 6.96 -12.19
N ALA A 247 -8.00 8.05 -12.08
CA ALA A 247 -7.50 9.29 -11.49
C ALA A 247 -7.20 9.09 -9.98
N ALA A 248 -6.20 9.80 -9.45
CA ALA A 248 -5.66 9.56 -8.11
C ALA A 248 -6.71 9.60 -6.99
N LEU A 249 -7.64 10.54 -7.00
CA LEU A 249 -8.73 10.62 -6.02
C LEU A 249 -9.70 9.44 -6.17
N THR A 250 -10.08 9.07 -7.41
CA THR A 250 -10.93 7.92 -7.69
C THR A 250 -10.26 6.62 -7.24
N ALA A 251 -8.98 6.43 -7.58
CA ALA A 251 -8.18 5.29 -7.14
C ALA A 251 -8.15 5.18 -5.61
N THR A 252 -8.06 6.30 -4.91
CA THR A 252 -8.06 6.34 -3.44
C THR A 252 -9.43 5.99 -2.86
N ARG A 253 -10.53 6.47 -3.44
CA ARG A 253 -11.89 6.11 -3.00
C ARG A 253 -12.16 4.62 -3.18
N LEU A 254 -11.86 4.07 -4.37
CA LEU A 254 -12.00 2.64 -4.64
C LEU A 254 -11.14 1.77 -3.70
N ALA A 255 -9.92 2.21 -3.41
CA ALA A 255 -9.03 1.53 -2.48
C ALA A 255 -9.58 1.53 -1.05
N LYS A 256 -10.18 2.64 -0.61
CA LYS A 256 -10.82 2.74 0.72
C LYS A 256 -12.02 1.80 0.84
N ASP A 257 -12.87 1.73 -0.17
CA ASP A 257 -14.02 0.82 -0.23
C ASP A 257 -13.57 -0.65 -0.21
N TYR A 258 -12.52 -0.98 -0.99
CA TYR A 258 -11.91 -2.31 -0.98
C TYR A 258 -11.41 -2.71 0.41
N VAL A 259 -10.65 -1.83 1.08
CA VAL A 259 -10.11 -2.07 2.42
C VAL A 259 -11.24 -2.22 3.45
N THR A 260 -12.27 -1.39 3.38
CA THR A 260 -13.43 -1.49 4.27
C THR A 260 -14.13 -2.84 4.12
N THR A 261 -14.29 -3.31 2.88
CA THR A 261 -14.86 -4.63 2.64
C THR A 261 -13.94 -5.75 3.11
N ALA A 262 -12.62 -5.66 2.85
CA ALA A 262 -11.64 -6.63 3.33
C ALA A 262 -11.59 -6.73 4.87
N LEU A 263 -11.86 -5.63 5.59
CA LEU A 263 -11.98 -5.63 7.05
C LEU A 263 -13.20 -6.41 7.53
N LYS A 264 -14.35 -6.38 6.82
CA LYS A 264 -15.51 -7.20 7.16
C LYS A 264 -15.24 -8.70 7.06
N TYR A 265 -14.32 -9.08 6.19
CA TYR A 265 -13.87 -10.46 5.98
C TYR A 265 -12.53 -10.75 6.66
N ALA A 266 -12.14 -9.96 7.66
CA ALA A 266 -10.89 -10.13 8.37
C ALA A 266 -10.77 -11.53 9.01
N LEU A 267 -9.55 -12.06 9.04
CA LEU A 267 -9.27 -13.43 9.42
C LEU A 267 -8.85 -13.51 10.89
N ALA A 268 -9.63 -14.19 11.72
CA ALA A 268 -9.28 -14.46 13.10
C ALA A 268 -8.31 -15.67 13.18
N ILE A 269 -7.09 -15.49 12.67
CA ILE A 269 -6.03 -16.52 12.68
C ILE A 269 -4.86 -16.07 13.55
N GLY A 270 -4.12 -17.05 14.10
CA GLY A 270 -3.04 -16.77 15.04
C GLY A 270 -3.56 -16.41 16.44
N LYS A 271 -2.66 -15.91 17.29
CA LYS A 271 -2.96 -15.54 18.70
C LYS A 271 -3.00 -14.03 18.91
N GLY A 272 -2.60 -13.25 17.93
CA GLY A 272 -2.56 -11.79 17.94
C GLY A 272 -3.57 -11.21 16.97
N GLN A 273 -3.18 -10.10 16.31
CA GLN A 273 -4.02 -9.45 15.33
C GLN A 273 -3.92 -10.14 13.97
N GLY A 274 -5.01 -10.78 13.55
CA GLY A 274 -5.11 -11.40 12.25
C GLY A 274 -5.13 -10.40 11.09
N PRO A 275 -4.89 -10.86 9.85
CA PRO A 275 -4.90 -10.01 8.67
C PRO A 275 -6.32 -9.73 8.16
N ILE A 276 -6.45 -8.69 7.34
CA ILE A 276 -7.68 -8.45 6.59
C ILE A 276 -7.89 -9.51 5.51
N GLY A 277 -9.13 -9.71 5.09
CA GLY A 277 -9.53 -10.79 4.17
C GLY A 277 -9.46 -10.38 2.70
N HIS A 278 -8.27 -10.37 2.10
CA HIS A 278 -8.06 -9.95 0.70
C HIS A 278 -8.87 -10.73 -0.33
N PHE A 279 -9.23 -11.98 -0.04
CA PHE A 279 -9.93 -12.86 -0.97
C PHE A 279 -11.47 -12.76 -0.92
N PHE A 280 -12.00 -11.76 -0.23
CA PHE A 280 -13.45 -11.54 -0.16
C PHE A 280 -14.16 -11.51 -1.53
N PRO A 281 -13.53 -11.02 -2.64
CA PRO A 281 -14.20 -11.04 -3.94
C PRO A 281 -14.58 -12.45 -4.42
N LEU A 282 -13.80 -13.47 -4.04
CA LEU A 282 -14.13 -14.87 -4.36
C LEU A 282 -15.32 -15.41 -3.55
N LEU A 283 -15.59 -14.82 -2.38
CA LEU A 283 -16.71 -15.22 -1.53
C LEU A 283 -18.03 -14.57 -1.97
N GLN A 284 -17.95 -13.39 -2.59
CA GLN A 284 -19.13 -12.66 -3.09
C GLN A 284 -19.60 -13.17 -4.46
N SER A 285 -18.70 -13.75 -5.27
CA SER A 285 -19.05 -14.28 -6.60
C SER A 285 -19.87 -15.57 -6.56
N ASN A 286 -20.07 -16.17 -5.38
CA ASN A 286 -20.85 -17.39 -5.17
C ASN A 286 -22.24 -17.12 -4.56
N GLN A 287 -22.65 -15.86 -4.46
CA GLN A 287 -24.00 -15.42 -4.08
C GLN A 287 -24.72 -14.81 -5.30
#